data_168645fe87d8b5ffffa3a408569aa388
#
_entry.id   168645fe87d8b5ffffa3a408569aa388
#
_cell.length_a   1.000
_cell.length_b   1.000
_cell.length_c   1.000
_cell.angle_alpha   90.00
_cell.angle_beta   90.00
_cell.angle_gamma   90.00
#
_symmetry.space_group_name_H-M   'P 1'
#
loop_
_entity.id
_entity.type
_entity.pdbx_description
1 polymer ?
#
loop_
_entity_poly.entity_id
_entity_poly.type
_entity_poly.pdbx_seq_one_letter_code
_entity_poly.pdbx_strand_id
1 'polypeptide(L)'
;FILLFFLVLWEISARTGLIDSFIFSSPVMIWHSFCSMCRDGSIFPHLSVTITETLVSFLFVVVLGAGMAVLLWTCPRLAKITEPYLVVLNSLPKSALAPLLIVWLGANERTIIVCGMSVAIFGSILNLYTGFGEADPEKLKLIETLGGGKKEKLMKIILPSSVPLLLSVMKVNIGLCLVGVIIGEFIGARKGLGYLIIYSSQTFKLTWVLMSIIILCIIAIILYGLLGLIEKLSLIHISEPTRPEP
;
A
#
# COMPACT_ATOMS: atom_id res chain seq x y z
N PHE A 1 -24.05 12.68 -4.16
CA PHE A 1 -24.70 13.91 -3.67
C PHE A 1 -23.85 14.63 -2.62
N ILE A 2 -23.42 13.95 -1.54
CA ILE A 2 -22.65 14.55 -0.44
C ILE A 2 -21.34 15.18 -0.94
N LEU A 3 -20.57 14.47 -1.76
CA LEU A 3 -19.31 15.00 -2.32
C LEU A 3 -19.53 16.24 -3.19
N LEU A 4 -20.53 16.21 -4.05
CA LEU A 4 -20.86 17.35 -4.92
C LEU A 4 -21.29 18.57 -4.09
N PHE A 5 -22.13 18.35 -3.07
CA PHE A 5 -22.53 19.39 -2.14
C PHE A 5 -21.33 20.01 -1.43
N PHE A 6 -20.40 19.18 -0.95
CA PHE A 6 -19.17 19.64 -0.31
C PHE A 6 -18.31 20.48 -1.26
N LEU A 7 -18.10 20.04 -2.51
CA LEU A 7 -17.31 20.78 -3.49
C LEU A 7 -17.94 22.12 -3.85
N VAL A 8 -19.27 22.20 -3.99
CA VAL A 8 -19.99 23.45 -4.24
C VAL A 8 -19.90 24.38 -3.04
N LEU A 9 -20.07 23.86 -1.83
CA LEU A 9 -19.94 24.66 -0.61
C LEU A 9 -18.53 25.24 -0.46
N TRP A 10 -17.49 24.42 -0.73
CA TRP A 10 -16.09 24.85 -0.70
C TRP A 10 -15.83 25.95 -1.72
N GLU A 11 -16.27 25.77 -2.97
CA GLU A 11 -16.10 26.80 -4.02
C GLU A 11 -16.82 28.13 -3.66
N ILE A 12 -18.05 28.06 -3.16
CA ILE A 12 -18.80 29.24 -2.73
C ILE A 12 -18.08 29.94 -1.58
N SER A 13 -17.65 29.19 -0.57
CA SER A 13 -16.95 29.74 0.60
C SER A 13 -15.63 30.43 0.22
N ALA A 14 -14.90 29.89 -0.75
CA ALA A 14 -13.68 30.50 -1.26
C ALA A 14 -13.98 31.78 -2.06
N ARG A 15 -15.04 31.80 -2.88
CA ARG A 15 -15.43 33.00 -3.68
C ARG A 15 -16.03 34.11 -2.85
N THR A 16 -16.76 33.79 -1.79
CA THR A 16 -17.39 34.79 -0.92
C THR A 16 -16.42 35.37 0.13
N GLY A 17 -15.19 34.83 0.20
CA GLY A 17 -14.19 35.26 1.17
C GLY A 17 -14.44 34.76 2.59
N LEU A 18 -15.37 33.80 2.79
CA LEU A 18 -15.55 33.13 4.05
C LEU A 18 -14.33 32.34 4.48
N ILE A 19 -13.60 31.78 3.50
CA ILE A 19 -12.31 31.14 3.70
C ILE A 19 -11.26 31.83 2.83
N ASP A 20 -10.03 31.93 3.33
CA ASP A 20 -8.93 32.51 2.58
C ASP A 20 -8.53 31.58 1.43
N SER A 21 -8.77 32.03 0.20
CA SER A 21 -8.45 31.26 -1.01
C SER A 21 -6.96 31.02 -1.21
N PHE A 22 -6.09 31.81 -0.59
CA PHE A 22 -4.66 31.60 -0.60
C PHE A 22 -4.27 30.35 0.21
N ILE A 23 -4.94 30.15 1.36
CA ILE A 23 -4.65 29.01 2.27
C ILE A 23 -5.41 27.75 1.85
N PHE A 24 -6.72 27.90 1.63
CA PHE A 24 -7.61 26.76 1.40
C PHE A 24 -7.86 26.46 -0.08
N SER A 25 -7.39 27.33 -0.99
CA SER A 25 -7.63 27.22 -2.44
C SER A 25 -9.13 27.09 -2.77
N SER A 26 -9.45 26.66 -3.97
CA SER A 26 -10.80 26.27 -4.39
C SER A 26 -10.74 25.11 -5.39
N PRO A 27 -11.81 24.32 -5.55
CA PRO A 27 -11.89 23.27 -6.56
C PRO A 27 -11.54 23.74 -7.97
N VAL A 28 -12.00 24.94 -8.36
CA VAL A 28 -11.69 25.52 -9.68
C VAL A 28 -10.22 25.89 -9.81
N MET A 29 -9.59 26.47 -8.79
CA MET A 29 -8.17 26.79 -8.79
C MET A 29 -7.30 25.53 -8.87
N ILE A 30 -7.67 24.48 -8.14
CA ILE A 30 -7.00 23.18 -8.17
C ILE A 30 -7.08 22.57 -9.56
N TRP A 31 -8.27 22.56 -10.17
CA TRP A 31 -8.47 22.05 -11.53
C TRP A 31 -7.67 22.81 -12.57
N HIS A 32 -7.66 24.13 -12.47
CA HIS A 32 -6.87 24.97 -13.38
C HIS A 32 -5.37 24.71 -13.26
N SER A 33 -4.86 24.57 -12.04
CA SER A 33 -3.45 24.22 -11.77
C SER A 33 -3.10 22.84 -12.34
N PHE A 34 -3.98 21.86 -12.16
CA PHE A 34 -3.80 20.53 -12.72
C PHE A 34 -3.74 20.57 -14.25
N CYS A 35 -4.69 21.25 -14.89
CA CYS A 35 -4.70 21.39 -16.35
C CYS A 35 -3.45 22.11 -16.88
N SER A 36 -2.96 23.11 -16.17
CA SER A 36 -1.72 23.82 -16.52
C SER A 36 -0.52 22.87 -16.47
N MET A 37 -0.35 22.12 -15.37
CA MET A 37 0.75 21.16 -15.20
C MET A 37 0.64 19.95 -16.14
N CYS A 38 -0.56 19.61 -16.61
CA CYS A 38 -0.75 18.60 -17.66
C CYS A 38 -0.31 19.15 -19.03
N ARG A 39 -0.60 20.41 -19.35
CA ARG A 39 -0.25 21.03 -20.63
C ARG A 39 1.26 21.22 -20.78
N ASP A 40 1.93 21.65 -19.74
CA ASP A 40 3.39 21.82 -19.74
C ASP A 40 4.15 20.51 -19.48
N GLY A 41 3.44 19.43 -19.15
CA GLY A 41 4.01 18.11 -18.94
C GLY A 41 4.69 17.92 -17.59
N SER A 42 4.72 18.90 -16.71
CA SER A 42 5.48 18.88 -15.46
C SER A 42 4.95 17.87 -14.43
N ILE A 43 3.64 17.55 -14.47
CA ILE A 43 3.02 16.61 -13.52
C ILE A 43 3.44 15.14 -13.76
N PHE A 44 3.67 14.74 -15.02
CA PHE A 44 3.87 13.33 -15.37
C PHE A 44 5.12 12.69 -14.74
N PRO A 45 6.28 13.36 -14.66
CA PRO A 45 7.44 12.82 -13.95
C PRO A 45 7.16 12.56 -12.47
N HIS A 46 6.37 13.42 -11.81
CA HIS A 46 6.00 13.23 -10.40
C HIS A 46 5.05 12.04 -10.23
N LEU A 47 4.04 11.92 -11.09
CA LEU A 47 3.11 10.79 -11.09
C LEU A 47 3.84 9.46 -11.32
N SER A 48 4.67 9.40 -12.36
CA SER A 48 5.35 8.15 -12.74
C SER A 48 6.30 7.67 -11.65
N VAL A 49 7.04 8.56 -11.00
CA VAL A 49 7.97 8.22 -9.92
C VAL A 49 7.19 7.63 -8.74
N THR A 50 6.21 8.36 -8.19
CA THR A 50 5.43 7.88 -7.04
C THR A 50 4.74 6.54 -7.31
N ILE A 51 4.12 6.38 -8.50
CA ILE A 51 3.45 5.12 -8.86
C ILE A 51 4.47 3.98 -8.97
N THR A 52 5.60 4.19 -9.65
CA THR A 52 6.63 3.16 -9.81
C THR A 52 7.22 2.74 -8.47
N GLU A 53 7.61 3.69 -7.62
CA GLU A 53 8.16 3.41 -6.29
C GLU A 53 7.15 2.67 -5.42
N THR A 54 5.87 3.04 -5.49
CA THR A 54 4.79 2.35 -4.76
C THR A 54 4.61 0.91 -5.24
N LEU A 55 4.52 0.69 -6.55
CA LEU A 55 4.32 -0.65 -7.12
C LEU A 55 5.52 -1.57 -6.87
N VAL A 56 6.75 -1.04 -6.97
CA VAL A 56 7.96 -1.81 -6.68
C VAL A 56 8.04 -2.16 -5.19
N SER A 57 7.78 -1.19 -4.30
CA SER A 57 7.70 -1.44 -2.85
C SER A 57 6.67 -2.50 -2.52
N PHE A 58 5.48 -2.38 -3.11
CA PHE A 58 4.38 -3.34 -2.93
C PHE A 58 4.76 -4.75 -3.41
N LEU A 59 5.37 -4.88 -4.59
CA LEU A 59 5.83 -6.17 -5.11
C LEU A 59 6.80 -6.84 -4.14
N PHE A 60 7.79 -6.10 -3.64
CA PHE A 60 8.74 -6.63 -2.66
C PHE A 60 8.04 -7.03 -1.35
N VAL A 61 7.09 -6.23 -0.84
CA VAL A 61 6.33 -6.57 0.36
C VAL A 61 5.53 -7.85 0.17
N VAL A 62 4.88 -8.05 -0.98
CA VAL A 62 4.11 -9.27 -1.26
C VAL A 62 5.04 -10.48 -1.32
N VAL A 63 6.12 -10.40 -2.11
CA VAL A 63 7.03 -11.55 -2.30
C VAL A 63 7.77 -11.90 -1.02
N LEU A 64 8.40 -10.91 -0.37
CA LEU A 64 9.19 -11.14 0.83
C LEU A 64 8.29 -11.44 2.04
N GLY A 65 7.14 -10.78 2.14
CA GLY A 65 6.16 -11.00 3.21
C GLY A 65 5.58 -12.40 3.17
N ALA A 66 5.12 -12.86 2.00
CA ALA A 66 4.61 -14.22 1.83
C ALA A 66 5.72 -15.27 2.02
N GLY A 67 6.91 -15.04 1.45
CA GLY A 67 8.06 -15.93 1.60
C GLY A 67 8.48 -16.10 3.06
N MET A 68 8.55 -15.01 3.81
CA MET A 68 8.87 -15.05 5.24
C MET A 68 7.78 -15.72 6.06
N ALA A 69 6.49 -15.46 5.77
CA ALA A 69 5.38 -16.13 6.45
C ALA A 69 5.41 -17.65 6.24
N VAL A 70 5.70 -18.11 5.01
CA VAL A 70 5.89 -19.53 4.70
C VAL A 70 7.09 -20.11 5.47
N LEU A 71 8.19 -19.39 5.54
CA LEU A 71 9.38 -19.81 6.28
C LEU A 71 9.07 -19.95 7.77
N LEU A 72 8.38 -19.00 8.37
CA LEU A 72 7.99 -19.04 9.79
C LEU A 72 7.02 -20.20 10.08
N TRP A 73 6.05 -20.44 9.21
CA TRP A 73 5.13 -21.56 9.35
C TRP A 73 5.85 -22.90 9.25
N THR A 74 6.83 -23.02 8.36
CA THR A 74 7.61 -24.25 8.17
C THR A 74 8.56 -24.53 9.33
N CYS A 75 9.11 -23.47 9.95
CA CYS A 75 10.12 -23.52 11.00
C CYS A 75 9.61 -22.92 12.33
N PRO A 76 8.84 -23.66 13.16
CA PRO A 76 8.26 -23.10 14.40
C PRO A 76 9.28 -22.57 15.42
N ARG A 77 10.52 -23.10 15.40
CA ARG A 77 11.59 -22.57 16.26
C ARG A 77 11.99 -21.17 15.84
N LEU A 78 12.12 -20.93 14.55
CA LEU A 78 12.43 -19.61 13.99
C LEU A 78 11.27 -18.63 14.30
N ALA A 79 10.03 -19.08 14.13
CA ALA A 79 8.85 -18.27 14.43
C ALA A 79 8.86 -17.78 15.88
N LYS A 80 9.04 -18.67 16.87
CA LYS A 80 9.09 -18.32 18.29
C LYS A 80 10.19 -17.30 18.64
N ILE A 81 11.31 -17.32 17.91
CA ILE A 81 12.42 -16.40 18.13
C ILE A 81 12.12 -15.04 17.45
N THR A 82 11.59 -15.04 16.23
CA THR A 82 11.45 -13.82 15.41
C THR A 82 10.16 -13.06 15.68
N GLU A 83 9.09 -13.73 16.12
CA GLU A 83 7.77 -13.13 16.35
C GLU A 83 7.82 -11.89 17.28
N PRO A 84 8.47 -11.91 18.45
CA PRO A 84 8.57 -10.72 19.32
C PRO A 84 9.27 -9.55 18.61
N TYR A 85 10.31 -9.82 17.83
CA TYR A 85 11.01 -8.78 17.07
C TYR A 85 10.16 -8.19 15.96
N LEU A 86 9.39 -9.02 15.24
CA LEU A 86 8.46 -8.57 14.21
C LEU A 86 7.37 -7.67 14.79
N VAL A 87 6.84 -8.00 15.96
CA VAL A 87 5.84 -7.18 16.67
C VAL A 87 6.44 -5.82 17.04
N VAL A 88 7.64 -5.80 17.62
CA VAL A 88 8.34 -4.54 17.96
C VAL A 88 8.61 -3.72 16.71
N LEU A 89 9.16 -4.32 15.65
CA LEU A 89 9.44 -3.65 14.38
C LEU A 89 8.17 -3.13 13.70
N ASN A 90 7.05 -3.85 13.84
CA ASN A 90 5.76 -3.37 13.33
C ASN A 90 5.23 -2.16 14.12
N SER A 91 5.57 -2.04 15.39
CA SER A 91 5.10 -0.96 16.28
C SER A 91 5.97 0.30 16.20
N LEU A 92 7.14 0.25 15.55
CA LEU A 92 7.99 1.43 15.41
C LEU A 92 7.32 2.54 14.60
N PRO A 93 7.49 3.81 14.97
CA PRO A 93 6.99 4.95 14.19
C PRO A 93 7.74 5.04 12.86
N LYS A 94 7.07 4.62 11.77
CA LYS A 94 7.68 4.49 10.44
C LYS A 94 8.19 5.82 9.89
N SER A 95 7.50 6.93 10.21
CA SER A 95 7.95 8.28 9.84
C SER A 95 9.29 8.68 10.46
N ALA A 96 9.62 8.15 11.64
CA ALA A 96 10.93 8.38 12.28
C ALA A 96 12.06 7.54 11.65
N LEU A 97 11.73 6.43 10.98
CA LEU A 97 12.72 5.61 10.30
C LEU A 97 13.18 6.21 8.96
N ALA A 98 12.35 6.96 8.28
CA ALA A 98 12.66 7.48 6.95
C ALA A 98 13.91 8.38 6.92
N PRO A 99 14.09 9.36 7.83
CA PRO A 99 15.35 10.15 7.90
C PRO A 99 16.58 9.27 8.11
N LEU A 100 16.47 8.25 8.98
CA LEU A 100 17.57 7.33 9.26
C LEU A 100 17.95 6.50 8.03
N LEU A 101 16.96 5.97 7.31
CA LEU A 101 17.17 5.22 6.08
C LEU A 101 17.86 6.09 5.02
N ILE A 102 17.47 7.36 4.90
CA ILE A 102 18.08 8.29 3.95
C ILE A 102 19.53 8.59 4.32
N VAL A 103 19.85 8.73 5.59
CA VAL A 103 21.24 8.92 6.06
C VAL A 103 22.09 7.68 5.77
N TRP A 104 21.55 6.47 5.97
CA TRP A 104 22.29 5.22 5.77
C TRP A 104 22.44 4.81 4.31
N LEU A 105 21.39 4.97 3.51
CA LEU A 105 21.33 4.47 2.13
C LEU A 105 21.46 5.57 1.07
N GLY A 106 21.48 6.84 1.51
CA GLY A 106 21.50 7.99 0.62
C GLY A 106 20.10 8.41 0.13
N ALA A 107 20.01 9.65 -0.37
CA ALA A 107 18.77 10.21 -0.94
C ALA A 107 18.62 9.78 -2.39
N ASN A 108 18.00 8.63 -2.62
CA ASN A 108 17.80 8.03 -3.94
C ASN A 108 16.50 7.20 -3.99
N GLU A 109 16.04 6.84 -5.19
CA GLU A 109 14.81 6.08 -5.42
C GLU A 109 14.78 4.75 -4.67
N ARG A 110 15.91 4.05 -4.56
CA ARG A 110 15.98 2.76 -3.83
C ARG A 110 15.65 2.94 -2.35
N THR A 111 16.14 4.01 -1.75
CA THR A 111 15.85 4.33 -0.35
C THR A 111 14.37 4.63 -0.14
N ILE A 112 13.72 5.32 -1.08
CA ILE A 112 12.28 5.60 -1.02
C ILE A 112 11.48 4.31 -1.14
N ILE A 113 11.88 3.39 -2.02
CA ILE A 113 11.29 2.04 -2.12
C ILE A 113 11.43 1.30 -0.77
N VAL A 114 12.59 1.35 -0.13
CA VAL A 114 12.79 0.74 1.20
C VAL A 114 11.91 1.40 2.26
N CYS A 115 11.72 2.73 2.21
CA CYS A 115 10.76 3.42 3.08
C CYS A 115 9.34 2.89 2.86
N GLY A 116 8.90 2.75 1.61
CA GLY A 116 7.61 2.14 1.25
C GLY A 116 7.45 0.73 1.83
N MET A 117 8.46 -0.11 1.65
CA MET A 117 8.49 -1.48 2.19
C MET A 117 8.40 -1.50 3.71
N SER A 118 9.16 -0.64 4.39
CA SER A 118 9.30 -0.64 5.86
C SER A 118 7.96 -0.45 6.59
N VAL A 119 7.02 0.25 5.96
CA VAL A 119 5.69 0.51 6.54
C VAL A 119 4.81 -0.74 6.52
N ALA A 120 4.90 -1.56 5.49
CA ALA A 120 3.96 -2.65 5.24
C ALA A 120 4.49 -4.04 5.60
N ILE A 121 5.81 -4.28 5.48
CA ILE A 121 6.37 -5.63 5.47
C ILE A 121 6.16 -6.41 6.77
N PHE A 122 6.37 -5.78 7.92
CA PHE A 122 6.26 -6.49 9.21
C PHE A 122 4.82 -6.89 9.53
N GLY A 123 3.86 -5.99 9.28
CA GLY A 123 2.44 -6.31 9.41
C GLY A 123 1.98 -7.38 8.42
N SER A 124 2.51 -7.34 7.19
CA SER A 124 2.23 -8.36 6.17
C SER A 124 2.68 -9.76 6.61
N ILE A 125 3.93 -9.89 7.12
CA ILE A 125 4.49 -11.15 7.61
C ILE A 125 3.63 -11.69 8.76
N LEU A 126 3.33 -10.85 9.76
CA LEU A 126 2.54 -11.26 10.93
C LEU A 126 1.13 -11.72 10.54
N ASN A 127 0.43 -10.93 9.72
CA ASN A 127 -0.93 -11.26 9.31
C ASN A 127 -0.99 -12.58 8.51
N LEU A 128 -0.07 -12.78 7.58
CA LEU A 128 0.00 -14.01 6.79
C LEU A 128 0.41 -15.20 7.65
N TYR A 129 1.41 -15.05 8.52
CA TYR A 129 1.84 -16.11 9.42
C TYR A 129 0.72 -16.57 10.36
N THR A 130 0.01 -15.62 10.98
CA THR A 130 -1.14 -15.90 11.85
C THR A 130 -2.24 -16.62 11.08
N GLY A 131 -2.61 -16.12 9.90
CA GLY A 131 -3.63 -16.73 9.07
C GLY A 131 -3.27 -18.13 8.55
N PHE A 132 -1.99 -18.43 8.33
CA PHE A 132 -1.55 -19.80 8.02
C PHE A 132 -1.77 -20.76 9.19
N GLY A 133 -1.78 -20.24 10.43
CA GLY A 133 -2.08 -21.00 11.64
C GLY A 133 -3.57 -21.29 11.83
N GLU A 134 -4.46 -20.55 11.17
CA GLU A 134 -5.93 -20.72 11.24
C GLU A 134 -6.48 -21.80 10.29
N ALA A 135 -5.59 -22.50 9.56
CA ALA A 135 -6.01 -23.56 8.66
C ALA A 135 -6.68 -24.71 9.41
N ASP A 136 -7.71 -25.28 8.79
CA ASP A 136 -8.54 -26.35 9.32
C ASP A 136 -7.71 -27.55 9.84
N PRO A 137 -7.72 -27.85 11.15
CA PRO A 137 -6.93 -28.92 11.73
C PRO A 137 -7.33 -30.31 11.20
N GLU A 138 -8.61 -30.51 10.84
CA GLU A 138 -9.09 -31.79 10.31
C GLU A 138 -8.49 -32.09 8.95
N LYS A 139 -8.43 -31.06 8.07
CA LYS A 139 -7.79 -31.20 6.76
C LYS A 139 -6.28 -31.45 6.87
N LEU A 140 -5.62 -30.79 7.84
CA LEU A 140 -4.19 -31.03 8.08
C LEU A 140 -3.93 -32.45 8.58
N LYS A 141 -4.82 -32.97 9.45
CA LYS A 141 -4.75 -34.35 9.96
C LYS A 141 -5.05 -35.37 8.85
N LEU A 142 -5.99 -35.07 7.95
CA LEU A 142 -6.28 -35.92 6.80
C LEU A 142 -5.05 -36.14 5.93
N ILE A 143 -4.33 -35.06 5.57
CA ILE A 143 -3.07 -35.17 4.81
C ILE A 143 -2.04 -36.04 5.53
N GLU A 144 -1.97 -35.92 6.85
CA GLU A 144 -1.06 -36.72 7.70
C GLU A 144 -1.41 -38.24 7.67
N THR A 145 -2.70 -38.56 7.78
CA THR A 145 -3.15 -39.94 7.68
C THR A 145 -2.93 -40.57 6.31
N LEU A 146 -2.91 -39.74 5.26
CA LEU A 146 -2.56 -40.15 3.89
C LEU A 146 -1.05 -40.23 3.65
N GLY A 147 -0.21 -40.08 4.68
CA GLY A 147 1.25 -40.15 4.59
C GLY A 147 1.91 -38.85 4.11
N GLY A 148 1.16 -37.75 3.99
CA GLY A 148 1.69 -36.45 3.57
C GLY A 148 2.48 -35.76 4.69
N GLY A 149 3.59 -35.12 4.32
CA GLY A 149 4.45 -34.35 5.22
C GLY A 149 4.08 -32.85 5.29
N LYS A 150 4.99 -32.06 5.87
CA LYS A 150 4.81 -30.60 6.00
C LYS A 150 4.65 -29.90 4.63
N LYS A 151 5.37 -30.36 3.63
CA LYS A 151 5.32 -29.78 2.27
C LYS A 151 3.96 -29.97 1.64
N GLU A 152 3.38 -31.17 1.77
CA GLU A 152 2.06 -31.50 1.25
C GLU A 152 0.97 -30.69 1.97
N LYS A 153 1.06 -30.55 3.30
CA LYS A 153 0.17 -29.70 4.11
C LYS A 153 0.23 -28.24 3.62
N LEU A 154 1.44 -27.70 3.41
CA LEU A 154 1.63 -26.34 2.94
C LEU A 154 1.02 -26.12 1.54
N MET A 155 1.41 -26.96 0.58
CA MET A 155 1.06 -26.76 -0.83
C MET A 155 -0.41 -27.09 -1.15
N LYS A 156 -0.99 -28.09 -0.47
CA LYS A 156 -2.34 -28.58 -0.78
C LYS A 156 -3.43 -27.99 0.09
N ILE A 157 -3.09 -27.48 1.27
CA ILE A 157 -4.08 -26.93 2.22
C ILE A 157 -3.79 -25.46 2.53
N ILE A 158 -2.63 -25.16 3.13
CA ILE A 158 -2.36 -23.82 3.67
C ILE A 158 -2.40 -22.77 2.57
N LEU A 159 -1.57 -22.91 1.53
CA LEU A 159 -1.49 -21.91 0.48
C LEU A 159 -2.82 -21.72 -0.28
N PRO A 160 -3.52 -22.78 -0.71
CA PRO A 160 -4.81 -22.60 -1.39
C PRO A 160 -5.88 -21.98 -0.49
N SER A 161 -5.99 -22.39 0.77
CA SER A 161 -6.98 -21.84 1.71
C SER A 161 -6.67 -20.39 2.13
N SER A 162 -5.40 -19.97 2.04
CA SER A 162 -4.96 -18.63 2.42
C SER A 162 -5.03 -17.60 1.28
N VAL A 163 -5.44 -17.99 0.06
CA VAL A 163 -5.54 -17.04 -1.07
C VAL A 163 -6.46 -15.85 -0.76
N PRO A 164 -7.66 -16.03 -0.18
CA PRO A 164 -8.51 -14.89 0.18
C PRO A 164 -7.83 -13.95 1.20
N LEU A 165 -7.15 -14.51 2.19
CA LEU A 165 -6.38 -13.73 3.18
C LEU A 165 -5.24 -12.97 2.49
N LEU A 166 -4.47 -13.63 1.62
CA LEU A 166 -3.38 -12.99 0.88
C LEU A 166 -3.88 -11.78 0.11
N LEU A 167 -4.99 -11.91 -0.62
CA LEU A 167 -5.59 -10.84 -1.40
C LEU A 167 -6.08 -9.68 -0.50
N SER A 168 -6.67 -9.99 0.66
CA SER A 168 -7.07 -8.99 1.65
C SER A 168 -5.86 -8.22 2.20
N VAL A 169 -4.80 -8.92 2.58
CA VAL A 169 -3.53 -8.33 3.05
C VAL A 169 -2.88 -7.47 1.96
N MET A 170 -2.91 -7.91 0.70
CA MET A 170 -2.41 -7.12 -0.43
C MET A 170 -3.13 -5.77 -0.58
N LYS A 171 -4.44 -5.73 -0.44
CA LYS A 171 -5.21 -4.48 -0.50
C LYS A 171 -4.80 -3.47 0.57
N VAL A 172 -4.53 -3.93 1.78
CA VAL A 172 -4.04 -3.06 2.85
C VAL A 172 -2.62 -2.60 2.55
N ASN A 173 -1.76 -3.51 2.10
CA ASN A 173 -0.35 -3.25 1.87
C ASN A 173 -0.09 -2.23 0.76
N ILE A 174 -0.91 -2.18 -0.30
CA ILE A 174 -0.70 -1.20 -1.38
C ILE A 174 -0.87 0.23 -0.86
N GLY A 175 -1.84 0.47 0.01
CA GLY A 175 -2.04 1.77 0.67
C GLY A 175 -0.90 2.10 1.64
N LEU A 176 -0.44 1.12 2.43
CA LEU A 176 0.69 1.30 3.34
C LEU A 176 1.99 1.59 2.59
N CYS A 177 2.25 0.93 1.47
CA CYS A 177 3.41 1.21 0.62
C CYS A 177 3.35 2.63 0.06
N LEU A 178 2.18 3.08 -0.43
CA LEU A 178 2.00 4.46 -0.91
C LEU A 178 2.32 5.48 0.20
N VAL A 179 1.81 5.27 1.42
CA VAL A 179 2.12 6.14 2.58
C VAL A 179 3.62 6.16 2.87
N GLY A 180 4.28 5.00 2.87
CA GLY A 180 5.72 4.91 3.14
C GLY A 180 6.56 5.57 2.04
N VAL A 181 6.18 5.45 0.78
CA VAL A 181 6.81 6.15 -0.36
C VAL A 181 6.68 7.65 -0.20
N ILE A 182 5.47 8.16 0.10
CA ILE A 182 5.25 9.60 0.32
C ILE A 182 6.13 10.14 1.45
N ILE A 183 6.27 9.41 2.56
CA ILE A 183 7.15 9.79 3.67
C ILE A 183 8.61 9.85 3.21
N GLY A 184 9.05 8.87 2.43
CA GLY A 184 10.39 8.84 1.82
C GLY A 184 10.62 10.01 0.86
N GLU A 185 9.65 10.28 -0.01
CA GLU A 185 9.70 11.40 -0.96
C GLU A 185 9.75 12.77 -0.27
N PHE A 186 9.08 12.94 0.88
CA PHE A 186 9.12 14.19 1.66
C PHE A 186 10.54 14.58 2.06
N ILE A 187 11.40 13.62 2.31
CA ILE A 187 12.72 13.86 2.92
C ILE A 187 13.84 13.71 1.91
N GLY A 188 13.74 12.74 0.98
CA GLY A 188 14.88 12.33 0.15
C GLY A 188 14.70 12.48 -1.35
N ALA A 189 13.51 12.82 -1.85
CA ALA A 189 13.26 12.86 -3.28
C ALA A 189 13.55 14.23 -3.92
N ARG A 190 13.73 14.19 -5.26
CA ARG A 190 13.75 15.39 -6.13
C ARG A 190 12.61 15.37 -7.15
N LYS A 191 11.83 14.30 -7.17
CA LYS A 191 10.64 14.08 -7.98
C LYS A 191 9.65 13.25 -7.15
N GLY A 192 8.44 13.12 -7.60
CA GLY A 192 7.35 12.45 -6.90
C GLY A 192 6.30 13.42 -6.39
N LEU A 193 5.10 12.91 -6.08
CA LEU A 193 4.00 13.73 -5.57
C LEU A 193 4.26 14.19 -4.14
N GLY A 194 4.92 13.35 -3.32
CA GLY A 194 5.35 13.74 -1.98
C GLY A 194 6.38 14.88 -2.02
N TYR A 195 7.38 14.78 -2.90
CA TYR A 195 8.29 15.91 -3.14
C TYR A 195 7.53 17.17 -3.57
N LEU A 196 6.57 17.06 -4.49
CA LEU A 196 5.78 18.18 -4.96
C LEU A 196 5.00 18.85 -3.83
N ILE A 197 4.45 18.06 -2.88
CA ILE A 197 3.77 18.57 -1.68
C ILE A 197 4.73 19.40 -0.82
N ILE A 198 5.90 18.88 -0.49
CA ILE A 198 6.88 19.58 0.36
C ILE A 198 7.40 20.84 -0.34
N TYR A 199 7.80 20.73 -1.60
CA TYR A 199 8.25 21.87 -2.41
C TYR A 199 7.19 22.98 -2.47
N SER A 200 5.95 22.60 -2.73
CA SER A 200 4.85 23.56 -2.86
C SER A 200 4.48 24.19 -1.51
N SER A 201 4.57 23.42 -0.42
CA SER A 201 4.38 23.94 0.95
C SER A 201 5.45 24.97 1.30
N GLN A 202 6.72 24.68 1.02
CA GLN A 202 7.85 25.59 1.32
C GLN A 202 7.84 26.85 0.44
N THR A 203 7.25 26.78 -0.75
CA THR A 203 7.12 27.92 -1.68
C THR A 203 5.77 28.64 -1.60
N PHE A 204 4.95 28.29 -0.59
CA PHE A 204 3.61 28.85 -0.37
C PHE A 204 2.63 28.71 -1.55
N LYS A 205 2.84 27.69 -2.40
CA LYS A 205 1.92 27.31 -3.48
C LYS A 205 0.87 26.32 -3.00
N LEU A 206 0.04 26.73 -2.05
CA LEU A 206 -0.87 25.83 -1.33
C LEU A 206 -1.90 25.14 -2.24
N THR A 207 -2.28 25.76 -3.36
CA THR A 207 -3.10 25.10 -4.40
C THR A 207 -2.45 23.83 -4.95
N TRP A 208 -1.13 23.84 -5.15
CA TRP A 208 -0.39 22.67 -5.64
C TRP A 208 -0.27 21.58 -4.57
N VAL A 209 -0.19 21.96 -3.30
CA VAL A 209 -0.25 21.01 -2.17
C VAL A 209 -1.55 20.24 -2.20
N LEU A 210 -2.69 20.96 -2.21
CA LEU A 210 -4.02 20.36 -2.23
C LEU A 210 -4.26 19.53 -3.49
N MET A 211 -3.83 20.04 -4.66
CA MET A 211 -3.87 19.30 -5.91
C MET A 211 -3.13 17.96 -5.80
N SER A 212 -1.91 17.96 -5.28
CA SER A 212 -1.10 16.75 -5.15
C SER A 212 -1.74 15.75 -4.18
N ILE A 213 -2.33 16.22 -3.08
CA ILE A 213 -3.06 15.37 -2.12
C ILE A 213 -4.28 14.73 -2.80
N ILE A 214 -5.06 15.49 -3.57
CA ILE A 214 -6.22 14.95 -4.30
C ILE A 214 -5.77 13.90 -5.32
N ILE A 215 -4.68 14.14 -6.06
CA ILE A 215 -4.12 13.17 -7.00
C ILE A 215 -3.70 11.89 -6.27
N LEU A 216 -3.05 11.99 -5.11
CA LEU A 216 -2.68 10.83 -4.30
C LEU A 216 -3.91 10.03 -3.85
N CYS A 217 -5.00 10.71 -3.44
CA CYS A 217 -6.26 10.03 -3.11
C CYS A 217 -6.84 9.27 -4.32
N ILE A 218 -6.80 9.87 -5.51
CA ILE A 218 -7.26 9.22 -6.74
C ILE A 218 -6.40 8.00 -7.06
N ILE A 219 -5.07 8.11 -6.97
CA ILE A 219 -4.14 6.99 -7.16
C ILE A 219 -4.44 5.86 -6.17
N ALA A 220 -4.63 6.18 -4.89
CA ALA A 220 -4.95 5.19 -3.86
C ALA A 220 -6.26 4.45 -4.18
N ILE A 221 -7.31 5.16 -4.60
CA ILE A 221 -8.60 4.57 -4.99
C ILE A 221 -8.42 3.65 -6.20
N ILE A 222 -7.67 4.07 -7.21
CA ILE A 222 -7.41 3.27 -8.42
C ILE A 222 -6.64 2.00 -8.07
N LEU A 223 -5.55 2.11 -7.32
CA LEU A 223 -4.72 0.97 -6.93
C LEU A 223 -5.51 -0.03 -6.08
N TYR A 224 -6.29 0.46 -5.10
CA TYR A 224 -7.16 -0.38 -4.28
C TYR A 224 -8.25 -1.06 -5.12
N GLY A 225 -8.86 -0.33 -6.04
CA GLY A 225 -9.89 -0.84 -6.94
C GLY A 225 -9.37 -1.92 -7.88
N LEU A 226 -8.16 -1.75 -8.44
CA LEU A 226 -7.52 -2.76 -9.29
C LEU A 226 -7.27 -4.07 -8.53
N LEU A 227 -6.77 -4.00 -7.28
CA LEU A 227 -6.62 -5.19 -6.44
C LEU A 227 -7.96 -5.82 -6.09
N GLY A 228 -9.02 -5.01 -5.89
CA GLY A 228 -10.39 -5.51 -5.69
C GLY A 228 -10.94 -6.28 -6.89
N LEU A 229 -10.61 -5.86 -8.12
CA LEU A 229 -10.95 -6.59 -9.33
C LEU A 229 -10.20 -7.92 -9.43
N ILE A 230 -8.89 -7.92 -9.14
CA ILE A 230 -8.06 -9.14 -9.11
C ILE A 230 -8.62 -10.14 -8.09
N GLU A 231 -9.01 -9.67 -6.90
CA GLU A 231 -9.62 -10.52 -5.88
C GLU A 231 -10.92 -11.17 -6.36
N LYS A 232 -11.84 -10.39 -6.94
CA LYS A 232 -13.09 -10.92 -7.48
C LYS A 232 -12.84 -12.00 -8.54
N LEU A 233 -11.92 -11.75 -9.46
CA LEU A 233 -11.57 -12.72 -10.52
C LEU A 233 -10.93 -13.99 -9.94
N SER A 234 -10.04 -13.86 -8.95
CA SER A 234 -9.40 -14.99 -8.30
C SER A 234 -10.39 -15.84 -7.50
N LEU A 235 -11.32 -15.20 -6.76
CA LEU A 235 -12.34 -15.91 -5.98
C LEU A 235 -13.37 -16.62 -6.86
N ILE A 236 -13.73 -16.08 -8.01
CA ILE A 236 -14.63 -16.78 -8.97
C ILE A 236 -13.98 -18.08 -9.44
N HIS A 237 -12.67 -18.09 -9.74
CA HIS A 237 -11.96 -19.30 -10.16
C HIS A 237 -11.79 -20.34 -9.04
N ILE A 238 -11.76 -19.91 -7.77
CA ILE A 238 -11.60 -20.80 -6.61
C ILE A 238 -12.96 -21.35 -6.14
N SER A 239 -14.05 -20.59 -6.32
CA SER A 239 -15.40 -20.93 -5.85
C SER A 239 -16.27 -21.65 -6.86
N GLU A 240 -15.82 -21.90 -8.10
CA GLU A 240 -16.46 -22.87 -9.01
C GLU A 240 -15.91 -24.29 -8.72
N PRO A 241 -16.48 -25.04 -7.76
CA PRO A 241 -16.34 -26.48 -7.82
C PRO A 241 -17.09 -26.90 -9.09
N THR A 242 -16.43 -27.65 -9.96
CA THR A 242 -17.05 -28.42 -11.01
C THR A 242 -18.36 -29.01 -10.49
N ARG A 243 -19.49 -28.37 -10.83
CA ARG A 243 -20.79 -28.97 -10.67
C ARG A 243 -20.79 -30.19 -11.57
N PRO A 244 -20.88 -31.41 -11.08
CA PRO A 244 -21.17 -32.54 -11.95
C PRO A 244 -22.55 -32.22 -12.51
N GLU A 245 -22.63 -32.07 -13.83
CA GLU A 245 -23.89 -32.10 -14.53
C GLU A 245 -24.57 -33.44 -14.28
N PRO A 246 -25.89 -33.46 -14.03
CA PRO A 246 -26.63 -34.69 -13.78
C PRO A 246 -26.68 -35.62 -15.01
#